data_c9e2e7206f788d48aad63287b3fd548d
#
_entry.id   c9e2e7206f788d48aad63287b3fd548d
#
_cell.length_a   1.000
_cell.length_b   1.000
_cell.length_c   1.000
_cell.angle_alpha   90.00
_cell.angle_beta   90.00
_cell.angle_gamma   90.00
#
_symmetry.space_group_name_H-M   'P 1'
#
loop_
_entity.id
_entity.type
_entity.pdbx_description
1 polymer ?
#
loop_
_entity_poly.entity_id
_entity_poly.type
_entity_poly.pdbx_seq_one_letter_code
_entity_poly.pdbx_strand_id
1 'polypeptide(L)'
;MGLLPSTLGIRHIALFTEDLPRAEAFYCGLLGYQVEWRPDADNLYLTMNGQDNLALHTGTPGKETRLDHFGIVLRKAEDVDAWHEHLKAYAVKAPKTHRDGARTFYVKDSDGNGLQFIHHPPIANKA
;
A
#
# COMPACT_ATOMS: atom_id res chain seq x y z
N MET A 1 -16.05 3.97 26.32
CA MET A 1 -15.75 3.76 24.89
C MET A 1 -14.33 4.23 24.61
N GLY A 2 -13.53 3.36 24.01
CA GLY A 2 -12.15 3.70 23.68
C GLY A 2 -12.04 4.59 22.45
N LEU A 3 -10.91 5.29 22.34
CA LEU A 3 -10.58 6.05 21.14
C LEU A 3 -10.07 5.10 20.05
N LEU A 4 -10.36 5.41 18.80
CA LEU A 4 -9.78 4.68 17.68
C LEU A 4 -8.29 5.01 17.54
N PRO A 5 -7.46 4.04 17.11
CA PRO A 5 -6.07 4.35 16.77
C PRO A 5 -5.98 5.42 15.68
N SER A 6 -4.90 6.16 15.65
CA SER A 6 -4.71 7.22 14.66
C SER A 6 -4.32 6.66 13.30
N THR A 7 -4.60 7.41 12.24
CA THR A 7 -4.17 7.10 10.87
C THR A 7 -3.69 8.38 10.19
N LEU A 8 -2.97 8.21 9.08
CA LEU A 8 -2.60 9.31 8.19
C LEU A 8 -3.46 9.37 6.92
N GLY A 9 -4.49 8.52 6.85
CA GLY A 9 -5.34 8.44 5.68
C GLY A 9 -4.74 7.60 4.56
N ILE A 10 -5.25 7.77 3.34
CA ILE A 10 -4.84 6.98 2.19
C ILE A 10 -3.64 7.64 1.53
N ARG A 11 -2.49 6.95 1.49
CA ARG A 11 -1.26 7.43 0.83
C ARG A 11 -0.56 6.35 0.03
N HIS A 12 -1.20 5.20 -0.13
CA HIS A 12 -0.61 4.06 -0.85
C HIS A 12 -1.66 3.41 -1.73
N ILE A 13 -1.32 3.23 -3.01
CA ILE A 13 -2.13 2.51 -3.98
C ILE A 13 -1.23 1.50 -4.68
N ALA A 14 -1.72 0.29 -4.89
CA ALA A 14 -1.01 -0.73 -5.64
C ALA A 14 -1.85 -1.15 -6.85
N LEU A 15 -1.21 -1.16 -8.00
CA LEU A 15 -1.85 -1.51 -9.28
C LEU A 15 -1.13 -2.69 -9.91
N PHE A 16 -1.88 -3.57 -10.54
CA PHE A 16 -1.31 -4.56 -11.44
C PHE A 16 -1.02 -3.92 -12.80
N THR A 17 0.05 -4.35 -13.44
CA THR A 17 0.36 -4.01 -14.83
C THR A 17 0.87 -5.25 -15.56
N GLU A 18 0.48 -5.39 -16.82
CA GLU A 18 0.99 -6.45 -17.68
C GLU A 18 2.33 -6.08 -18.32
N ASP A 19 2.72 -4.80 -18.24
CA ASP A 19 3.95 -4.29 -18.84
C ASP A 19 4.54 -3.23 -17.90
N LEU A 20 5.41 -3.66 -17.01
CA LEU A 20 5.98 -2.76 -15.99
C LEU A 20 6.81 -1.64 -16.62
N PRO A 21 7.70 -1.88 -17.62
CA PRO A 21 8.42 -0.78 -18.26
C PRO A 21 7.51 0.27 -18.88
N ARG A 22 6.40 -0.14 -19.48
CA ARG A 22 5.44 0.79 -20.06
C ARG A 22 4.72 1.60 -18.99
N ALA A 23 4.33 0.97 -17.88
CA ALA A 23 3.72 1.67 -16.76
C ALA A 23 4.69 2.67 -16.13
N GLU A 24 5.95 2.29 -15.97
CA GLU A 24 6.99 3.18 -15.47
C GLU A 24 7.15 4.39 -16.41
N ALA A 25 7.20 4.18 -17.72
CA ALA A 25 7.31 5.26 -18.69
C ALA A 25 6.14 6.24 -18.57
N PHE A 26 4.95 5.72 -18.33
CA PHE A 26 3.78 6.56 -18.12
C PHE A 26 3.89 7.37 -16.81
N TYR A 27 4.07 6.70 -15.69
CA TYR A 27 4.05 7.37 -14.39
C TYR A 27 5.28 8.25 -14.17
N CYS A 28 6.47 7.78 -14.53
CA CYS A 28 7.68 8.56 -14.37
C CYS A 28 7.89 9.52 -15.53
N GLY A 29 7.72 9.05 -16.76
CA GLY A 29 8.00 9.86 -17.94
C GLY A 29 6.95 10.93 -18.21
N LEU A 30 5.68 10.59 -18.13
CA LEU A 30 4.59 11.53 -18.42
C LEU A 30 4.12 12.30 -17.20
N LEU A 31 4.03 11.64 -16.03
CA LEU A 31 3.44 12.25 -14.84
C LEU A 31 4.47 12.80 -13.86
N GLY A 32 5.74 12.42 -14.01
CA GLY A 32 6.79 12.96 -13.16
C GLY A 32 7.00 12.24 -11.83
N TYR A 33 6.46 11.03 -11.68
CA TYR A 33 6.80 10.22 -10.50
C TYR A 33 8.27 9.89 -10.49
N GLN A 34 8.82 9.72 -9.29
CA GLN A 34 10.20 9.30 -9.08
C GLN A 34 10.22 7.90 -8.52
N VAL A 35 11.24 7.12 -8.90
CA VAL A 35 11.43 5.78 -8.35
C VAL A 35 11.86 5.93 -6.89
N GLU A 36 11.06 5.35 -5.99
CA GLU A 36 11.38 5.30 -4.57
C GLU A 36 12.14 4.02 -4.25
N TRP A 37 11.75 2.90 -4.87
CA TRP A 37 12.39 1.61 -4.64
C TRP A 37 12.08 0.64 -5.77
N ARG A 38 13.11 -0.07 -6.22
CA ARG A 38 13.01 -1.12 -7.24
C ARG A 38 13.58 -2.42 -6.66
N PRO A 39 12.76 -3.24 -5.96
CA PRO A 39 13.29 -4.46 -5.33
C PRO A 39 13.64 -5.55 -6.34
N ASP A 40 12.92 -5.64 -7.46
CA ASP A 40 13.12 -6.66 -8.48
C ASP A 40 12.48 -6.23 -9.80
N ALA A 41 12.46 -7.13 -10.79
CA ALA A 41 11.93 -6.82 -12.13
C ALA A 41 10.41 -6.76 -12.17
N ASP A 42 9.71 -7.26 -11.17
CA ASP A 42 8.26 -7.38 -11.16
C ASP A 42 7.58 -6.39 -10.22
N ASN A 43 8.34 -5.63 -9.46
CA ASN A 43 7.81 -4.70 -8.46
C ASN A 43 8.53 -3.37 -8.52
N LEU A 44 7.76 -2.29 -8.50
CA LEU A 44 8.29 -0.94 -8.57
C LEU A 44 7.46 -0.03 -7.67
N TYR A 45 8.14 0.76 -6.86
CA TYR A 45 7.51 1.70 -5.93
C TYR A 45 7.90 3.12 -6.30
N LEU A 46 6.89 3.96 -6.51
CA LEU A 46 7.03 5.32 -6.99
C LEU A 46 6.47 6.31 -5.98
N THR A 47 6.99 7.53 -6.01
CA THR A 47 6.43 8.62 -5.22
C THR A 47 6.44 9.91 -6.04
N MET A 48 5.42 10.75 -5.83
CA MET A 48 5.37 12.06 -6.46
C MET A 48 6.12 13.10 -5.62
N ASN A 49 5.91 13.09 -4.33
CA ASN A 49 6.39 14.14 -3.43
C ASN A 49 7.01 13.62 -2.14
N GLY A 50 7.23 12.32 -2.03
CA GLY A 50 7.75 11.70 -0.82
C GLY A 50 6.71 11.48 0.27
N GLN A 51 5.46 11.84 0.04
CA GLN A 51 4.37 11.64 1.00
C GLN A 51 3.33 10.64 0.53
N ASP A 52 3.46 10.18 -0.71
CA ASP A 52 2.60 9.15 -1.30
C ASP A 52 3.45 7.96 -1.74
N ASN A 53 2.77 6.87 -2.06
CA ASN A 53 3.43 5.68 -2.59
C ASN A 53 2.50 5.00 -3.59
N LEU A 54 2.99 4.86 -4.82
CA LEU A 54 2.32 4.12 -5.87
C LEU A 54 3.14 2.86 -6.17
N ALA A 55 2.56 1.71 -5.89
CA ALA A 55 3.20 0.43 -6.18
C ALA A 55 2.69 -0.12 -7.50
N LEU A 56 3.60 -0.60 -8.32
CA LEU A 56 3.29 -1.29 -9.58
C LEU A 56 3.80 -2.72 -9.47
N HIS A 57 2.93 -3.68 -9.72
CA HIS A 57 3.24 -5.10 -9.68
C HIS A 57 2.92 -5.74 -11.00
N THR A 58 3.84 -6.52 -11.55
CA THR A 58 3.57 -7.31 -12.75
C THR A 58 2.51 -8.36 -12.43
N GLY A 59 1.47 -8.42 -13.25
CA GLY A 59 0.41 -9.41 -13.07
C GLY A 59 -0.77 -9.12 -13.98
N THR A 60 -1.69 -10.09 -14.03
CA THR A 60 -2.93 -9.95 -14.79
C THR A 60 -4.02 -9.49 -13.84
N PRO A 61 -4.62 -8.30 -14.05
CA PRO A 61 -5.70 -7.83 -13.20
C PRO A 61 -6.94 -8.70 -13.34
N GLY A 62 -7.77 -8.70 -12.30
CA GLY A 62 -9.07 -9.35 -12.37
C GLY A 62 -9.97 -8.70 -13.43
N LYS A 63 -11.09 -9.37 -13.75
CA LYS A 63 -11.98 -8.93 -14.82
C LYS A 63 -12.64 -7.57 -14.56
N GLU A 64 -12.83 -7.22 -13.29
CA GLU A 64 -13.65 -6.09 -12.92
C GLU A 64 -12.84 -4.87 -12.46
N THR A 65 -11.56 -5.04 -12.13
CA THR A 65 -10.73 -3.95 -11.65
C THR A 65 -9.26 -4.19 -11.91
N ARG A 66 -8.53 -3.10 -12.11
CA ARG A 66 -7.07 -3.11 -12.17
C ARG A 66 -6.44 -2.71 -10.83
N LEU A 67 -7.26 -2.33 -9.86
CA LEU A 67 -6.79 -2.01 -8.53
C LEU A 67 -6.56 -3.30 -7.75
N ASP A 68 -5.35 -3.46 -7.22
CA ASP A 68 -5.03 -4.58 -6.35
C ASP A 68 -5.56 -4.30 -4.94
N HIS A 69 -5.11 -3.22 -4.35
CA HIS A 69 -5.57 -2.76 -3.04
C HIS A 69 -5.19 -1.31 -2.87
N PHE A 70 -5.72 -0.66 -1.84
CA PHE A 70 -5.23 0.64 -1.43
C PHE A 70 -4.89 0.62 0.06
N GLY A 71 -3.98 1.51 0.47
CA GLY A 71 -3.41 1.47 1.81
C GLY A 71 -3.74 2.69 2.64
N ILE A 72 -4.05 2.44 3.91
CA ILE A 72 -4.16 3.46 4.95
C ILE A 72 -2.85 3.43 5.72
N VAL A 73 -2.11 4.54 5.67
CA VAL A 73 -0.78 4.63 6.27
C VAL A 73 -0.90 4.98 7.75
N LEU A 74 -0.17 4.24 8.56
CA LEU A 74 -0.16 4.41 10.01
C LEU A 74 1.18 5.00 10.45
N ARG A 75 1.12 5.85 11.46
CA ARG A 75 2.29 6.59 11.93
C ARG A 75 3.32 5.69 12.59
N LYS A 76 2.88 4.62 13.27
CA LYS A 76 3.74 3.72 14.04
C LYS A 76 3.46 2.27 13.71
N ALA A 77 4.47 1.42 13.82
CA ALA A 77 4.30 -0.02 13.57
C ALA A 77 3.29 -0.64 14.54
N GLU A 78 3.28 -0.23 15.81
CA GLU A 78 2.34 -0.75 16.79
C GLU A 78 0.88 -0.37 16.50
N ASP A 79 0.64 0.69 15.72
CA ASP A 79 -0.72 1.05 15.30
C ASP A 79 -1.29 -0.01 14.34
N VAL A 80 -0.43 -0.69 13.58
CA VAL A 80 -0.86 -1.80 12.72
C VAL A 80 -1.49 -2.90 13.57
N ASP A 81 -0.84 -3.28 14.66
CA ASP A 81 -1.35 -4.32 15.55
C ASP A 81 -2.62 -3.86 16.27
N ALA A 82 -2.71 -2.58 16.65
CA ALA A 82 -3.89 -2.02 17.29
C ALA A 82 -5.10 -2.05 16.35
N TRP A 83 -4.91 -1.67 15.08
CA TRP A 83 -5.97 -1.75 14.09
C TRP A 83 -6.34 -3.19 13.77
N HIS A 84 -5.37 -4.09 13.70
CA HIS A 84 -5.66 -5.51 13.51
C HIS A 84 -6.55 -6.04 14.63
N GLU A 85 -6.25 -5.73 15.88
CA GLU A 85 -7.07 -6.16 17.01
C GLU A 85 -8.50 -5.61 16.88
N HIS A 86 -8.64 -4.35 16.48
CA HIS A 86 -9.95 -3.73 16.28
C HIS A 86 -10.74 -4.38 15.14
N LEU A 87 -10.05 -4.82 14.09
CA LEU A 87 -10.67 -5.35 12.87
C LEU A 87 -10.47 -6.86 12.69
N LYS A 88 -10.04 -7.56 13.72
CA LYS A 88 -9.63 -8.98 13.57
C LYS A 88 -10.73 -9.89 13.03
N ALA A 89 -12.00 -9.55 13.25
CA ALA A 89 -13.12 -10.32 12.70
C ALA A 89 -13.20 -10.23 11.17
N TYR A 90 -12.56 -9.23 10.56
CA TYR A 90 -12.58 -8.99 9.12
C TYR A 90 -11.21 -9.24 8.47
N ALA A 91 -10.16 -9.37 9.26
CA ALA A 91 -8.80 -9.53 8.76
C ALA A 91 -8.58 -10.95 8.25
N VAL A 92 -7.89 -11.08 7.12
CA VAL A 92 -7.62 -12.38 6.51
C VAL A 92 -6.49 -13.10 7.23
N LYS A 93 -5.45 -12.37 7.62
CA LYS A 93 -4.25 -12.93 8.26
C LYS A 93 -3.74 -11.97 9.33
N ALA A 94 -2.88 -12.52 10.21
CA ALA A 94 -2.18 -11.71 11.21
C ALA A 94 -1.24 -10.70 10.53
N PRO A 95 -0.89 -9.59 11.24
CA PRO A 95 0.07 -8.64 10.73
C PRO A 95 1.41 -9.28 10.39
N LYS A 96 2.06 -8.76 9.36
CA LYS A 96 3.35 -9.26 8.86
C LYS A 96 4.29 -8.08 8.62
N THR A 97 5.56 -8.28 8.92
CA THR A 97 6.61 -7.34 8.52
C THR A 97 7.24 -7.85 7.23
N HIS A 98 7.23 -7.00 6.20
CA HIS A 98 7.76 -7.34 4.88
C HIS A 98 9.26 -7.05 4.76
N ARG A 99 9.86 -7.48 3.65
CA ARG A 99 11.30 -7.32 3.39
C ARG A 99 11.77 -5.87 3.36
N ASP A 100 10.87 -4.94 3.07
CA ASP A 100 11.18 -3.50 3.05
C ASP A 100 11.01 -2.82 4.41
N GLY A 101 10.68 -3.60 5.45
CA GLY A 101 10.41 -3.08 6.78
C GLY A 101 8.97 -2.63 7.00
N ALA A 102 8.14 -2.65 5.97
CA ALA A 102 6.73 -2.30 6.12
C ALA A 102 6.00 -3.36 6.95
N ARG A 103 5.21 -2.91 7.92
CA ARG A 103 4.33 -3.80 8.68
C ARG A 103 2.91 -3.59 8.21
N THR A 104 2.23 -4.67 7.87
CA THR A 104 0.93 -4.59 7.19
C THR A 104 -0.03 -5.68 7.65
N PHE A 105 -1.33 -5.42 7.47
CA PHE A 105 -2.33 -6.46 7.35
C PHE A 105 -3.42 -6.01 6.37
N TYR A 106 -4.25 -6.93 5.95
CA TYR A 106 -5.27 -6.68 4.93
C TYR A 106 -6.65 -7.03 5.45
N VAL A 107 -7.64 -6.22 5.07
CA VAL A 107 -9.06 -6.52 5.25
C VAL A 107 -9.77 -6.25 3.94
N LYS A 108 -10.99 -6.76 3.82
CA LYS A 108 -11.89 -6.36 2.74
C LYS A 108 -12.97 -5.44 3.29
N ASP A 109 -13.31 -4.42 2.52
CA ASP A 109 -14.44 -3.56 2.89
C ASP A 109 -15.77 -4.27 2.62
N SER A 110 -16.89 -3.58 2.87
CA SER A 110 -18.23 -4.15 2.70
C SER A 110 -18.54 -4.54 1.25
N ASP A 111 -17.83 -3.98 0.27
CA ASP A 111 -18.03 -4.27 -1.15
C ASP A 111 -16.94 -5.20 -1.71
N GLY A 112 -16.06 -5.71 -0.88
CA GLY A 112 -15.01 -6.63 -1.29
C GLY A 112 -13.73 -5.97 -1.76
N ASN A 113 -13.58 -4.65 -1.62
CA ASN A 113 -12.33 -3.98 -1.97
C ASN A 113 -11.25 -4.31 -0.96
N GLY A 114 -10.03 -4.55 -1.45
CA GLY A 114 -8.89 -4.81 -0.60
C GLY A 114 -8.35 -3.54 0.03
N LEU A 115 -8.23 -3.51 1.37
CA LEU A 115 -7.60 -2.46 2.11
C LEU A 115 -6.37 -3.01 2.82
N GLN A 116 -5.27 -2.24 2.74
CA GLN A 116 -4.05 -2.53 3.48
C GLN A 116 -3.87 -1.47 4.56
N PHE A 117 -3.70 -1.92 5.80
CA PHE A 117 -3.22 -1.03 6.87
C PHE A 117 -1.71 -1.20 6.92
N ILE A 118 -0.97 -0.10 6.78
CA ILE A 118 0.47 -0.15 6.56
C ILE A 118 1.20 0.91 7.36
N HIS A 119 2.24 0.48 8.07
CA HIS A 119 3.30 1.36 8.53
C HIS A 119 4.53 1.10 7.67
N HIS A 120 4.95 2.11 6.92
CA HIS A 120 6.14 2.05 6.10
C HIS A 120 7.00 3.25 6.46
N PRO A 121 8.18 3.07 7.07
CA PRO A 121 8.97 4.18 7.59
C PRO A 121 9.22 5.31 6.59
N PRO A 122 9.58 5.04 5.31
CA PRO A 122 9.78 6.10 4.32
C PRO A 122 8.54 6.95 4.07
N ILE A 123 7.34 6.36 4.15
CA ILE A 123 6.09 7.09 3.93
C ILE A 123 5.71 7.85 5.21
N ALA A 124 5.70 7.15 6.34
CA ALA A 124 5.25 7.72 7.62
C ALA A 124 6.12 8.88 8.08
N ASN A 125 7.43 8.80 7.83
CA ASN A 125 8.37 9.83 8.26
C ASN A 125 8.26 11.13 7.47
N LYS A 126 7.49 11.13 6.39
CA LYS A 126 7.28 12.31 5.55
C LYS A 126 5.90 12.94 5.74
N ALA A 127 5.16 12.40 6.68
CA ALA A 127 3.81 12.88 6.98
C ALA A 127 3.84 14.15 7.85
#